data_5ef55cf83cac7fceaa46bbc0f9d07dd4
#
_entry.id   5ef55cf83cac7fceaa46bbc0f9d07dd4
#
_cell.length_a   1.000
_cell.length_b   1.000
_cell.length_c   1.000
_cell.angle_alpha   90.00
_cell.angle_beta   90.00
_cell.angle_gamma   90.00
#
_symmetry.space_group_name_H-M   'P 1'
#
loop_
_entity.id
_entity.type
_entity.pdbx_description
1 polymer ?
#
loop_
_entity_poly.entity_id
_entity_poly.type
_entity_poly.pdbx_seq_one_letter_code
_entity_poly.pdbx_strand_id
1 'polypeptide(L)'
;MKNILIIADVYPPEVSSAAHLMKELAEGLKKRGNNIWIITTYPKYYLPKELNSQKIQLFSNEAGIKVIRVKTPPLKKVNFVIRGISQLLLPFLFFQKAKKLIKEKLDIVIIYSPPLPLATIGIKIKKYFGAKFILNIQDIFPQNAVDLGILKNKLLIRFFEAMEKNIYKNADLITFHSEGGRRFLIEKKGVPERKIITLSNWIDLMPYQNLNRNISFRKKWDLQGKSIFLFAGIMGPAQGLEFLIKIAKEVSNIEDIIFLLVGDGMEKEKIEKMIRHYDLSNVMIKPFVSKDDYPYLAKEADVGLVCLSSKNKTAFVPGKVLGYMAASKPIIAFLNQESDGFEVIQEAKCGYAVKVEDIDKAIEVVRKIYNEEDKLKELGDNGFKYALNNFTIDVCLNKLEKLF
;
A
#
# COMPACT_ATOMS: atom_id res chain seq x y z
N MET A 1 -24.47 -9.25 14.11
CA MET A 1 -24.60 -9.02 12.65
C MET A 1 -24.82 -7.55 12.40
N LYS A 2 -23.99 -6.88 11.62
CA LYS A 2 -24.08 -5.45 11.27
C LYS A 2 -24.22 -5.30 9.75
N ASN A 3 -24.89 -4.23 9.33
CA ASN A 3 -24.95 -3.81 7.93
C ASN A 3 -23.83 -2.80 7.68
N ILE A 4 -22.80 -3.20 6.96
CA ILE A 4 -21.57 -2.42 6.77
C ILE A 4 -21.45 -2.02 5.31
N LEU A 5 -21.26 -0.71 5.05
CA LEU A 5 -20.95 -0.18 3.74
C LEU A 5 -19.46 0.17 3.68
N ILE A 6 -18.73 -0.42 2.73
CA ILE A 6 -17.35 -0.07 2.43
C ILE A 6 -17.32 0.78 1.16
N ILE A 7 -16.61 1.90 1.18
CA ILE A 7 -16.48 2.80 0.03
C ILE A 7 -15.00 2.98 -0.31
N ALA A 8 -14.67 2.65 -1.55
CA ALA A 8 -13.34 2.88 -2.11
C ALA A 8 -13.46 3.27 -3.59
N ASP A 9 -12.51 4.04 -4.10
CA ASP A 9 -12.48 4.39 -5.53
C ASP A 9 -12.02 3.23 -6.42
N VAL A 10 -11.44 2.20 -5.83
CA VAL A 10 -10.99 0.97 -6.53
C VAL A 10 -11.45 -0.28 -5.79
N TYR A 11 -11.82 -1.30 -6.55
CA TYR A 11 -12.19 -2.64 -6.07
C TYR A 11 -11.95 -3.64 -7.21
N PRO A 12 -11.75 -4.94 -6.94
CA PRO A 12 -11.63 -5.91 -8.02
C PRO A 12 -12.78 -5.84 -9.04
N PRO A 13 -12.47 -6.05 -10.33
CA PRO A 13 -11.25 -6.67 -10.88
C PRO A 13 -10.08 -5.72 -11.17
N GLU A 14 -10.12 -4.42 -10.80
CA GLU A 14 -8.92 -3.59 -10.93
C GLU A 14 -7.80 -4.09 -9.99
N VAL A 15 -6.59 -4.25 -10.53
CA VAL A 15 -5.43 -4.76 -9.78
C VAL A 15 -4.71 -3.59 -9.11
N SER A 16 -4.83 -3.50 -7.79
CA SER A 16 -4.07 -2.54 -6.96
C SER A 16 -4.06 -3.01 -5.50
N SER A 17 -3.10 -2.53 -4.71
CA SER A 17 -3.04 -2.84 -3.27
C SER A 17 -4.33 -2.42 -2.55
N ALA A 18 -4.85 -1.23 -2.85
CA ALA A 18 -6.10 -0.74 -2.26
C ALA A 18 -7.31 -1.63 -2.59
N ALA A 19 -7.42 -2.09 -3.86
CA ALA A 19 -8.50 -2.99 -4.27
C ALA A 19 -8.45 -4.32 -3.50
N HIS A 20 -7.25 -4.87 -3.30
CA HIS A 20 -7.07 -6.11 -2.55
C HIS A 20 -7.38 -5.94 -1.07
N LEU A 21 -6.86 -4.89 -0.43
CA LEU A 21 -7.15 -4.59 0.97
C LEU A 21 -8.67 -4.47 1.20
N MET A 22 -9.38 -3.74 0.34
CA MET A 22 -10.83 -3.57 0.50
C MET A 22 -11.61 -4.86 0.23
N LYS A 23 -11.16 -5.71 -0.68
CA LYS A 23 -11.74 -7.03 -0.91
C LYS A 23 -11.57 -7.92 0.32
N GLU A 24 -10.34 -8.05 0.81
CA GLU A 24 -10.01 -8.87 1.96
C GLU A 24 -10.74 -8.39 3.22
N LEU A 25 -10.84 -7.06 3.43
CA LEU A 25 -11.66 -6.48 4.49
C LEU A 25 -13.12 -6.89 4.38
N ALA A 26 -13.71 -6.78 3.19
CA ALA A 26 -15.10 -7.13 2.95
C ALA A 26 -15.37 -8.63 3.17
N GLU A 27 -14.51 -9.50 2.63
CA GLU A 27 -14.60 -10.95 2.80
C GLU A 27 -14.41 -11.37 4.26
N GLY A 28 -13.44 -10.78 4.96
CA GLY A 28 -13.20 -11.06 6.37
C GLY A 28 -14.39 -10.67 7.25
N LEU A 29 -14.93 -9.46 7.06
CA LEU A 29 -16.12 -9.01 7.77
C LEU A 29 -17.36 -9.85 7.42
N LYS A 30 -17.49 -10.30 6.17
CA LYS A 30 -18.56 -11.19 5.74
C LYS A 30 -18.47 -12.56 6.42
N LYS A 31 -17.28 -13.17 6.48
CA LYS A 31 -17.04 -14.44 7.18
C LYS A 31 -17.40 -14.37 8.66
N ARG A 32 -17.32 -13.18 9.26
CA ARG A 32 -17.69 -12.91 10.66
C ARG A 32 -19.19 -12.61 10.84
N GLY A 33 -20.02 -12.88 9.82
CA GLY A 33 -21.47 -12.83 9.90
C GLY A 33 -22.08 -11.45 9.65
N ASN A 34 -21.32 -10.48 9.10
CA ASN A 34 -21.87 -9.16 8.76
C ASN A 34 -22.45 -9.12 7.34
N ASN A 35 -23.40 -8.23 7.09
CA ASN A 35 -23.93 -7.93 5.76
C ASN A 35 -23.08 -6.81 5.13
N ILE A 36 -22.47 -7.10 3.99
CA ILE A 36 -21.48 -6.19 3.38
C ILE A 36 -22.02 -5.63 2.07
N TRP A 37 -21.95 -4.31 1.97
CA TRP A 37 -22.10 -3.53 0.76
C TRP A 37 -20.78 -2.90 0.37
N ILE A 38 -20.49 -2.88 -0.93
CA ILE A 38 -19.34 -2.13 -1.51
C ILE A 38 -19.90 -1.08 -2.48
N ILE A 39 -19.38 0.13 -2.41
CA ILE A 39 -19.53 1.11 -3.50
C ILE A 39 -18.14 1.48 -4.01
N THR A 40 -17.96 1.33 -5.33
CA THR A 40 -16.69 1.59 -6.00
C THR A 40 -16.91 2.18 -7.40
N THR A 41 -15.85 2.63 -8.05
CA THR A 41 -15.92 3.05 -9.46
C THR A 41 -16.14 1.86 -10.39
N TYR A 42 -16.72 2.11 -11.56
CA TYR A 42 -16.73 1.11 -12.63
C TYR A 42 -15.30 0.89 -13.12
N PRO A 43 -14.79 -0.35 -13.11
CA PRO A 43 -13.40 -0.64 -13.39
C PRO A 43 -13.06 -0.33 -14.86
N LYS A 44 -11.96 0.40 -15.06
CA LYS A 44 -11.49 0.84 -16.38
C LYS A 44 -9.98 0.68 -16.57
N TYR A 45 -9.24 0.51 -15.45
CA TYR A 45 -7.79 0.59 -15.44
C TYR A 45 -7.19 -0.65 -14.80
N TYR A 46 -6.02 -1.07 -15.29
CA TYR A 46 -5.29 -2.20 -14.71
C TYR A 46 -6.14 -3.48 -14.57
N LEU A 47 -6.93 -3.79 -15.61
CA LEU A 47 -7.73 -5.01 -15.67
C LEU A 47 -6.85 -6.20 -16.08
N PRO A 48 -7.10 -7.41 -15.56
CA PRO A 48 -6.55 -8.64 -16.12
C PRO A 48 -6.91 -8.78 -17.60
N LYS A 49 -5.97 -9.29 -18.39
CA LYS A 49 -6.13 -9.39 -19.86
C LYS A 49 -7.39 -10.17 -20.27
N GLU A 50 -7.72 -11.21 -19.51
CA GLU A 50 -8.86 -12.09 -19.75
C GLU A 50 -10.22 -11.38 -19.56
N LEU A 51 -10.26 -10.29 -18.79
CA LEU A 51 -11.51 -9.57 -18.49
C LEU A 51 -11.82 -8.42 -19.45
N ASN A 52 -10.92 -8.08 -20.36
CA ASN A 52 -11.14 -6.97 -21.33
C ASN A 52 -12.32 -7.21 -22.29
N SER A 53 -12.82 -8.45 -22.42
CA SER A 53 -13.96 -8.83 -23.27
C SER A 53 -15.27 -9.07 -22.49
N GLN A 54 -15.25 -9.05 -21.15
CA GLN A 54 -16.44 -9.32 -20.35
C GLN A 54 -17.12 -8.03 -19.90
N LYS A 55 -18.46 -7.98 -20.01
CA LYS A 55 -19.27 -6.88 -19.45
C LYS A 55 -19.35 -7.03 -17.94
N ILE A 56 -18.65 -6.16 -17.20
CA ILE A 56 -18.73 -6.08 -15.75
C ILE A 56 -20.06 -5.45 -15.37
N GLN A 57 -20.79 -6.10 -14.44
CA GLN A 57 -22.10 -5.62 -13.99
C GLN A 57 -21.96 -4.38 -13.09
N LEU A 58 -22.91 -3.44 -13.22
CA LEU A 58 -22.99 -2.25 -12.35
C LEU A 58 -23.44 -2.59 -10.93
N PHE A 59 -24.17 -3.69 -10.79
CA PHE A 59 -24.55 -4.27 -9.51
C PHE A 59 -24.36 -5.78 -9.59
N SER A 60 -23.68 -6.35 -8.59
CA SER A 60 -23.42 -7.79 -8.50
C SER A 60 -23.45 -8.26 -7.05
N ASN A 61 -23.70 -9.54 -6.88
CA ASN A 61 -23.51 -10.23 -5.61
C ASN A 61 -22.31 -11.18 -5.77
N GLU A 62 -21.21 -10.85 -5.10
CA GLU A 62 -19.95 -11.56 -5.21
C GLU A 62 -19.66 -12.26 -3.88
N ALA A 63 -19.82 -13.59 -3.83
CA ALA A 63 -19.68 -14.39 -2.61
C ALA A 63 -20.49 -13.85 -1.40
N GLY A 64 -21.70 -13.33 -1.66
CA GLY A 64 -22.58 -12.77 -0.64
C GLY A 64 -22.26 -11.30 -0.26
N ILE A 65 -21.35 -10.66 -0.97
CA ILE A 65 -21.03 -9.23 -0.86
C ILE A 65 -21.76 -8.49 -1.99
N LYS A 66 -22.58 -7.49 -1.65
CA LYS A 66 -23.31 -6.69 -2.62
C LYS A 66 -22.44 -5.55 -3.13
N VAL A 67 -22.06 -5.58 -4.42
CA VAL A 67 -21.12 -4.62 -5.04
C VAL A 67 -21.85 -3.68 -5.99
N ILE A 68 -21.75 -2.39 -5.73
CA ILE A 68 -22.28 -1.30 -6.57
C ILE A 68 -21.10 -0.63 -7.28
N ARG A 69 -21.06 -0.71 -8.63
CA ARG A 69 -20.07 -0.05 -9.46
C ARG A 69 -20.66 1.18 -10.13
N VAL A 70 -20.01 2.31 -9.94
CA VAL A 70 -20.50 3.61 -10.41
C VAL A 70 -19.68 4.09 -11.61
N LYS A 71 -20.32 4.37 -12.74
CA LYS A 71 -19.68 5.03 -13.88
C LYS A 71 -19.29 6.46 -13.48
N THR A 72 -18.03 6.80 -13.69
CA THR A 72 -17.45 8.10 -13.30
C THR A 72 -16.70 8.72 -14.47
N PRO A 73 -16.49 10.04 -14.47
CA PRO A 73 -15.48 10.65 -15.32
C PRO A 73 -14.10 10.03 -15.11
N PRO A 74 -13.14 10.21 -16.02
CA PRO A 74 -11.84 9.56 -15.94
C PRO A 74 -11.05 10.02 -14.71
N LEU A 75 -10.48 9.05 -13.97
CA LEU A 75 -9.72 9.25 -12.73
C LEU A 75 -8.22 8.99 -12.88
N LYS A 76 -7.83 8.26 -13.93
CA LYS A 76 -6.42 7.88 -14.21
C LYS A 76 -6.12 8.16 -15.69
N LYS A 77 -4.85 8.30 -16.03
CA LYS A 77 -4.37 8.60 -17.41
C LYS A 77 -4.93 9.91 -17.98
N VAL A 78 -5.16 10.90 -17.12
CA VAL A 78 -5.62 12.26 -17.47
C VAL A 78 -4.81 13.30 -16.69
N ASN A 79 -4.85 14.56 -17.13
CA ASN A 79 -4.17 15.64 -16.43
C ASN A 79 -4.73 15.87 -15.01
N PHE A 80 -3.96 16.57 -14.18
CA PHE A 80 -4.30 16.79 -12.76
C PHE A 80 -5.61 17.55 -12.55
N VAL A 81 -5.98 18.45 -13.45
CA VAL A 81 -7.21 19.26 -13.32
C VAL A 81 -8.43 18.39 -13.55
N ILE A 82 -8.45 17.63 -14.65
CA ILE A 82 -9.54 16.68 -14.96
C ILE A 82 -9.68 15.66 -13.84
N ARG A 83 -8.55 15.11 -13.37
CA ARG A 83 -8.54 14.16 -12.25
C ARG A 83 -9.13 14.77 -10.98
N GLY A 84 -8.74 15.99 -10.64
CA GLY A 84 -9.25 16.72 -9.47
C GLY A 84 -10.76 16.93 -9.53
N ILE A 85 -11.28 17.43 -10.66
CA ILE A 85 -12.73 17.61 -10.88
C ILE A 85 -13.46 16.27 -10.77
N SER A 86 -12.94 15.22 -11.42
CA SER A 86 -13.52 13.87 -11.36
C SER A 86 -13.60 13.35 -9.93
N GLN A 87 -12.55 13.55 -9.14
CA GLN A 87 -12.53 13.14 -7.72
C GLN A 87 -13.53 13.91 -6.86
N LEU A 88 -13.73 15.22 -7.12
CA LEU A 88 -14.71 16.03 -6.42
C LEU A 88 -16.17 15.62 -6.72
N LEU A 89 -16.42 15.01 -7.88
CA LEU A 89 -17.75 14.50 -8.26
C LEU A 89 -18.08 13.13 -7.62
N LEU A 90 -17.07 12.33 -7.23
CA LEU A 90 -17.26 10.98 -6.68
C LEU A 90 -18.27 10.93 -5.51
N PRO A 91 -18.17 11.79 -4.48
CA PRO A 91 -19.08 11.73 -3.34
C PRO A 91 -20.54 11.90 -3.72
N PHE A 92 -20.81 12.74 -4.69
CA PHE A 92 -22.17 12.96 -5.20
C PHE A 92 -22.68 11.73 -5.94
N LEU A 93 -21.93 11.24 -6.92
CA LEU A 93 -22.32 10.10 -7.74
C LEU A 93 -22.54 8.83 -6.89
N PHE A 94 -21.64 8.59 -5.94
CA PHE A 94 -21.72 7.43 -5.03
C PHE A 94 -22.92 7.54 -4.09
N PHE A 95 -23.15 8.74 -3.53
CA PHE A 95 -24.28 8.95 -2.63
C PHE A 95 -25.63 8.74 -3.32
N GLN A 96 -25.81 9.21 -4.55
CA GLN A 96 -27.03 8.97 -5.33
C GLN A 96 -27.27 7.47 -5.56
N LYS A 97 -26.21 6.70 -5.85
CA LYS A 97 -26.32 5.25 -6.01
C LYS A 97 -26.60 4.54 -4.69
N ALA A 98 -25.95 4.93 -3.61
CA ALA A 98 -26.23 4.39 -2.28
C ALA A 98 -27.70 4.58 -1.92
N LYS A 99 -28.20 5.82 -2.00
CA LYS A 99 -29.60 6.16 -1.70
C LYS A 99 -30.62 5.39 -2.54
N LYS A 100 -30.27 5.16 -3.83
CA LYS A 100 -31.18 4.43 -4.74
C LYS A 100 -31.23 2.94 -4.46
N LEU A 101 -30.08 2.30 -4.16
CA LEU A 101 -29.96 0.83 -4.15
C LEU A 101 -29.95 0.23 -2.74
N ILE A 102 -29.46 0.95 -1.73
CA ILE A 102 -29.43 0.46 -0.35
C ILE A 102 -30.73 0.88 0.34
N LYS A 103 -31.53 -0.09 0.73
CA LYS A 103 -32.81 0.14 1.41
C LYS A 103 -32.76 -0.23 2.88
N GLU A 104 -31.79 -1.05 3.25
CA GLU A 104 -31.56 -1.46 4.63
C GLU A 104 -30.95 -0.31 5.44
N LYS A 105 -31.17 -0.32 6.75
CA LYS A 105 -30.44 0.52 7.70
C LYS A 105 -28.96 0.14 7.65
N LEU A 106 -28.08 1.12 7.54
CA LEU A 106 -26.64 0.92 7.67
C LEU A 106 -26.23 1.20 9.12
N ASP A 107 -25.43 0.30 9.68
CA ASP A 107 -24.87 0.49 11.01
C ASP A 107 -23.51 1.22 10.92
N ILE A 108 -22.72 0.89 9.90
CA ILE A 108 -21.36 1.39 9.74
C ILE A 108 -21.08 1.73 8.28
N VAL A 109 -20.35 2.82 8.05
CA VAL A 109 -19.68 3.11 6.77
C VAL A 109 -18.19 3.22 6.99
N ILE A 110 -17.41 2.43 6.25
CA ILE A 110 -15.95 2.48 6.23
C ILE A 110 -15.51 3.08 4.90
N ILE A 111 -14.73 4.16 4.94
CA ILE A 111 -14.28 4.84 3.73
C ILE A 111 -12.77 4.80 3.65
N TYR A 112 -12.27 4.24 2.55
CA TYR A 112 -10.87 4.24 2.19
C TYR A 112 -10.43 5.60 1.63
N SER A 113 -9.39 6.18 2.15
CA SER A 113 -8.78 7.42 1.67
C SER A 113 -7.27 7.20 1.45
N PRO A 114 -6.73 7.46 0.25
CA PRO A 114 -7.18 8.35 -0.83
C PRO A 114 -8.30 7.81 -1.73
N PRO A 115 -8.96 8.67 -2.56
CA PRO A 115 -8.79 10.12 -2.65
C PRO A 115 -9.56 10.87 -1.56
N LEU A 116 -8.96 11.92 -1.01
CA LEU A 116 -9.58 12.72 0.06
C LEU A 116 -11.00 13.22 -0.28
N PRO A 117 -11.30 13.73 -1.50
CA PRO A 117 -12.64 14.17 -1.82
C PRO A 117 -13.70 13.08 -1.63
N LEU A 118 -13.40 11.82 -1.93
CA LEU A 118 -14.34 10.71 -1.74
C LEU A 118 -14.78 10.58 -0.28
N ALA A 119 -13.89 10.84 0.68
CA ALA A 119 -14.20 10.70 2.10
C ALA A 119 -15.32 11.65 2.58
N THR A 120 -15.62 12.73 1.84
CA THR A 120 -16.76 13.63 2.17
C THR A 120 -18.12 12.95 2.09
N ILE A 121 -18.23 11.82 1.36
CA ILE A 121 -19.47 11.01 1.32
C ILE A 121 -19.84 10.48 2.70
N GLY A 122 -18.86 10.21 3.57
CA GLY A 122 -19.09 9.69 4.92
C GLY A 122 -20.02 10.59 5.73
N ILE A 123 -19.87 11.91 5.59
CA ILE A 123 -20.74 12.89 6.26
C ILE A 123 -22.19 12.76 5.77
N LYS A 124 -22.39 12.55 4.46
CA LYS A 124 -23.72 12.40 3.86
C LYS A 124 -24.35 11.06 4.23
N ILE A 125 -23.59 9.95 4.20
CA ILE A 125 -24.06 8.61 4.60
C ILE A 125 -24.43 8.61 6.08
N LYS A 126 -23.58 9.14 6.95
CA LYS A 126 -23.84 9.29 8.38
C LYS A 126 -25.16 10.03 8.63
N LYS A 127 -25.36 11.17 7.96
CA LYS A 127 -26.57 11.99 8.13
C LYS A 127 -27.84 11.28 7.61
N TYR A 128 -27.73 10.57 6.48
CA TYR A 128 -28.90 9.97 5.81
C TYR A 128 -29.30 8.61 6.37
N PHE A 129 -28.32 7.73 6.63
CA PHE A 129 -28.57 6.36 7.08
C PHE A 129 -28.40 6.17 8.60
N GLY A 130 -27.89 7.18 9.33
CA GLY A 130 -27.55 7.06 10.75
C GLY A 130 -26.32 6.19 11.03
N ALA A 131 -25.53 5.88 10.02
CA ALA A 131 -24.38 4.98 10.11
C ALA A 131 -23.20 5.61 10.85
N LYS A 132 -22.48 4.84 11.66
CA LYS A 132 -21.19 5.24 12.24
C LYS A 132 -20.17 5.41 11.13
N PHE A 133 -19.55 6.59 11.03
CA PHE A 133 -18.56 6.90 9.99
C PHE A 133 -17.14 6.59 10.46
N ILE A 134 -16.51 5.59 9.85
CA ILE A 134 -15.12 5.20 10.04
C ILE A 134 -14.32 5.63 8.81
N LEU A 135 -13.31 6.47 9.00
CA LEU A 135 -12.39 6.91 7.96
C LEU A 135 -11.10 6.09 8.05
N ASN A 136 -10.81 5.29 7.03
CA ASN A 136 -9.56 4.54 6.91
C ASN A 136 -8.57 5.35 6.06
N ILE A 137 -7.57 5.96 6.70
CA ILE A 137 -6.55 6.78 6.05
C ILE A 137 -5.34 5.93 5.73
N GLN A 138 -4.94 5.94 4.46
CA GLN A 138 -3.71 5.29 3.98
C GLN A 138 -2.61 6.29 3.63
N ASP A 139 -3.01 7.48 3.16
CA ASP A 139 -2.10 8.59 2.86
C ASP A 139 -2.66 9.88 3.45
N ILE A 140 -1.81 10.68 4.08
CA ILE A 140 -2.19 11.98 4.62
C ILE A 140 -2.11 13.03 3.51
N PHE A 141 -3.21 13.17 2.77
CA PHE A 141 -3.35 14.18 1.73
C PHE A 141 -4.08 15.42 2.27
N PRO A 142 -3.62 16.67 2.02
CA PRO A 142 -2.63 17.06 1.00
C PRO A 142 -1.17 17.00 1.41
N GLN A 143 -0.85 16.69 2.67
CA GLN A 143 0.51 16.78 3.21
C GLN A 143 1.55 16.03 2.37
N ASN A 144 1.32 14.75 2.06
CA ASN A 144 2.25 13.95 1.27
C ASN A 144 2.51 14.55 -0.14
N ALA A 145 1.50 15.12 -0.78
CA ALA A 145 1.65 15.75 -2.09
C ALA A 145 2.42 17.09 -2.02
N VAL A 146 2.30 17.81 -0.91
CA VAL A 146 3.08 19.03 -0.63
C VAL A 146 4.54 18.67 -0.36
N ASP A 147 4.80 17.70 0.49
CA ASP A 147 6.14 17.24 0.86
C ASP A 147 6.93 16.75 -0.37
N LEU A 148 6.28 16.01 -1.24
CA LEU A 148 6.86 15.53 -2.50
C LEU A 148 6.98 16.63 -3.58
N GLY A 149 6.50 17.85 -3.30
CA GLY A 149 6.53 18.97 -4.25
C GLY A 149 5.58 18.82 -5.45
N ILE A 150 4.60 17.90 -5.36
CA ILE A 150 3.59 17.66 -6.40
C ILE A 150 2.50 18.74 -6.35
N LEU A 151 2.08 19.13 -5.15
CA LEU A 151 1.08 20.18 -4.93
C LEU A 151 1.74 21.43 -4.38
N LYS A 152 1.81 22.50 -5.20
CA LYS A 152 2.50 23.76 -4.86
C LYS A 152 1.56 24.98 -4.72
N ASN A 153 0.38 24.91 -5.32
CA ASN A 153 -0.56 26.04 -5.31
C ASN A 153 -1.17 26.21 -3.91
N LYS A 154 -0.87 27.35 -3.26
CA LYS A 154 -1.29 27.64 -1.89
C LYS A 154 -2.81 27.67 -1.69
N LEU A 155 -3.59 28.11 -2.70
CA LEU A 155 -5.05 28.13 -2.61
C LEU A 155 -5.63 26.72 -2.64
N LEU A 156 -5.09 25.86 -3.51
CA LEU A 156 -5.49 24.44 -3.56
C LEU A 156 -5.09 23.69 -2.28
N ILE A 157 -3.90 23.97 -1.75
CA ILE A 157 -3.46 23.40 -0.46
C ILE A 157 -4.47 23.74 0.63
N ARG A 158 -4.79 25.05 0.82
CA ARG A 158 -5.77 25.49 1.82
C ARG A 158 -7.16 24.90 1.62
N PHE A 159 -7.58 24.75 0.38
CA PHE A 159 -8.86 24.10 0.04
C PHE A 159 -8.90 22.64 0.52
N PHE A 160 -7.86 21.87 0.21
CA PHE A 160 -7.78 20.47 0.62
C PHE A 160 -7.55 20.30 2.13
N GLU A 161 -6.79 21.18 2.77
CA GLU A 161 -6.64 21.20 4.23
C GLU A 161 -7.97 21.50 4.95
N ALA A 162 -8.76 22.43 4.43
CA ALA A 162 -10.09 22.71 4.96
C ALA A 162 -11.03 21.51 4.79
N MET A 163 -10.97 20.84 3.64
CA MET A 163 -11.72 19.61 3.38
C MET A 163 -11.29 18.48 4.33
N GLU A 164 -9.99 18.25 4.49
CA GLU A 164 -9.39 17.30 5.41
C GLU A 164 -9.90 17.52 6.85
N LYS A 165 -9.77 18.75 7.35
CA LYS A 165 -10.22 19.15 8.69
C LYS A 165 -11.72 18.89 8.89
N ASN A 166 -12.55 19.22 7.89
CA ASN A 166 -13.98 18.97 7.96
C ASN A 166 -14.30 17.47 8.02
N ILE A 167 -13.62 16.64 7.23
CA ILE A 167 -13.80 15.18 7.24
C ILE A 167 -13.41 14.61 8.61
N TYR A 168 -12.23 14.96 9.13
CA TYR A 168 -11.74 14.48 10.44
C TYR A 168 -12.68 14.90 11.59
N LYS A 169 -13.22 16.11 11.55
CA LYS A 169 -14.21 16.58 12.54
C LYS A 169 -15.46 15.71 12.56
N ASN A 170 -15.97 15.29 11.39
CA ASN A 170 -17.24 14.58 11.25
C ASN A 170 -17.11 13.04 11.33
N ALA A 171 -15.92 12.49 11.13
CA ALA A 171 -15.67 11.07 11.35
C ALA A 171 -15.91 10.72 12.82
N ASP A 172 -16.58 9.60 13.09
CA ASP A 172 -16.75 9.05 14.43
C ASP A 172 -15.47 8.34 14.90
N LEU A 173 -14.79 7.69 13.95
CA LEU A 173 -13.51 7.03 14.14
C LEU A 173 -12.63 7.23 12.91
N ILE A 174 -11.33 7.35 13.15
CA ILE A 174 -10.29 7.40 12.14
C ILE A 174 -9.34 6.23 12.39
N THR A 175 -8.94 5.54 11.33
CA THR A 175 -7.88 4.54 11.41
C THR A 175 -6.72 4.95 10.54
N PHE A 176 -5.50 4.77 11.04
CA PHE A 176 -4.26 4.91 10.28
C PHE A 176 -3.42 3.65 10.43
N HIS A 177 -2.64 3.30 9.42
CA HIS A 177 -2.00 1.99 9.38
C HIS A 177 -0.67 1.91 10.14
N SER A 178 -0.23 2.99 10.79
CA SER A 178 0.99 3.03 11.61
C SER A 178 0.85 3.95 12.82
N GLU A 179 1.66 3.72 13.84
CA GLU A 179 1.60 4.48 15.09
C GLU A 179 2.17 5.90 14.93
N GLY A 180 3.25 6.07 14.18
CA GLY A 180 3.80 7.40 13.90
C GLY A 180 2.84 8.25 13.09
N GLY A 181 2.14 7.65 12.11
CA GLY A 181 1.10 8.35 11.37
C GLY A 181 -0.10 8.71 12.25
N ARG A 182 -0.49 7.85 13.20
CA ARG A 182 -1.48 8.16 14.22
C ARG A 182 -1.02 9.38 15.05
N ARG A 183 0.22 9.36 15.57
CA ARG A 183 0.80 10.50 16.31
C ARG A 183 0.82 11.78 15.49
N PHE A 184 1.21 11.70 14.22
CA PHE A 184 1.20 12.84 13.31
C PHE A 184 -0.21 13.46 13.16
N LEU A 185 -1.24 12.63 13.02
CA LEU A 185 -2.62 13.11 12.90
C LEU A 185 -3.11 13.78 14.20
N ILE A 186 -2.69 13.29 15.36
CA ILE A 186 -3.00 13.91 16.65
C ILE A 186 -2.27 15.26 16.79
N GLU A 187 -0.95 15.25 16.65
CA GLU A 187 -0.10 16.39 16.96
C GLU A 187 -0.13 17.50 15.90
N LYS A 188 -0.14 17.12 14.62
CA LYS A 188 -0.04 18.09 13.50
C LYS A 188 -1.37 18.43 12.87
N LYS A 189 -2.35 17.52 12.92
CA LYS A 189 -3.68 17.73 12.33
C LYS A 189 -4.78 17.96 13.37
N GLY A 190 -4.46 17.87 14.67
CA GLY A 190 -5.36 18.14 15.78
C GLY A 190 -6.53 17.13 15.88
N VAL A 191 -6.31 15.90 15.42
CA VAL A 191 -7.30 14.82 15.59
C VAL A 191 -7.34 14.41 17.06
N PRO A 192 -8.51 14.42 17.73
CA PRO A 192 -8.60 13.96 19.11
C PRO A 192 -8.17 12.49 19.26
N GLU A 193 -7.30 12.18 20.22
CA GLU A 193 -6.75 10.84 20.41
C GLU A 193 -7.83 9.76 20.53
N ARG A 194 -8.93 10.03 21.23
CA ARG A 194 -10.08 9.13 21.36
C ARG A 194 -10.78 8.75 20.04
N LYS A 195 -10.52 9.50 18.95
CA LYS A 195 -11.12 9.28 17.63
C LYS A 195 -10.22 8.50 16.68
N ILE A 196 -8.97 8.24 17.03
CA ILE A 196 -8.01 7.63 16.12
C ILE A 196 -7.34 6.41 16.74
N ILE A 197 -7.24 5.36 15.96
CA ILE A 197 -6.54 4.13 16.33
C ILE A 197 -5.57 3.71 15.23
N THR A 198 -4.58 2.94 15.62
CA THR A 198 -3.70 2.25 14.68
C THR A 198 -4.33 0.95 14.24
N LEU A 199 -4.67 0.87 12.94
CA LEU A 199 -5.13 -0.33 12.27
C LEU A 199 -4.16 -0.65 11.13
N SER A 200 -3.17 -1.47 11.41
CA SER A 200 -2.15 -1.86 10.43
C SER A 200 -2.76 -2.44 9.16
N ASN A 201 -2.11 -2.22 8.04
CA ASN A 201 -2.41 -2.99 6.85
C ASN A 201 -2.02 -4.45 7.09
N TRP A 202 -2.65 -5.36 6.38
CA TRP A 202 -2.47 -6.79 6.54
C TRP A 202 -1.91 -7.44 5.28
N ILE A 203 -1.43 -8.65 5.45
CA ILE A 203 -0.96 -9.51 4.37
C ILE A 203 -1.58 -10.90 4.52
N ASP A 204 -1.98 -11.49 3.40
CA ASP A 204 -2.34 -12.91 3.35
C ASP A 204 -1.06 -13.73 3.25
N LEU A 205 -0.82 -14.59 4.26
CA LEU A 205 0.37 -15.45 4.33
C LEU A 205 0.24 -16.72 3.50
N MET A 206 -0.99 -17.15 3.19
CA MET A 206 -1.26 -18.43 2.50
C MET A 206 -0.58 -18.55 1.13
N PRO A 207 -0.57 -17.51 0.26
CA PRO A 207 0.12 -17.59 -1.03
C PRO A 207 1.64 -17.80 -0.92
N TYR A 208 2.25 -17.41 0.20
CA TYR A 208 3.69 -17.59 0.44
C TYR A 208 4.04 -18.96 1.05
N GLN A 209 3.07 -19.64 1.65
CA GLN A 209 3.23 -20.97 2.22
C GLN A 209 2.91 -22.06 1.22
N ASN A 210 1.94 -21.85 0.33
CA ASN A 210 1.42 -22.82 -0.62
C ASN A 210 1.96 -22.60 -2.04
N LEU A 211 3.27 -22.72 -2.22
CA LEU A 211 3.93 -22.58 -3.52
C LEU A 211 3.87 -23.91 -4.28
N ASN A 212 2.80 -24.14 -5.05
CA ASN A 212 2.50 -25.39 -5.73
C ASN A 212 2.77 -25.37 -7.25
N ARG A 213 3.18 -24.21 -7.82
CA ARG A 213 3.52 -24.09 -9.25
C ARG A 213 5.04 -24.19 -9.43
N ASN A 214 5.47 -24.84 -10.51
CA ASN A 214 6.89 -24.93 -10.86
C ASN A 214 7.36 -23.66 -11.58
N ILE A 215 7.52 -22.57 -10.81
CA ILE A 215 8.00 -21.28 -11.30
C ILE A 215 9.32 -20.97 -10.63
N SER A 216 10.35 -20.68 -11.45
CA SER A 216 11.63 -20.18 -10.95
C SER A 216 12.05 -18.92 -11.73
N PHE A 217 12.12 -17.81 -11.04
CA PHE A 217 12.63 -16.56 -11.57
C PHE A 217 14.15 -16.54 -11.66
N ARG A 218 14.84 -17.30 -10.77
CA ARG A 218 16.30 -17.49 -10.87
C ARG A 218 16.67 -18.14 -12.20
N LYS A 219 15.94 -19.20 -12.59
CA LYS A 219 16.16 -19.87 -13.90
C LYS A 219 15.76 -18.96 -15.06
N LYS A 220 14.60 -18.32 -14.96
CA LYS A 220 14.04 -17.47 -16.02
C LYS A 220 14.93 -16.25 -16.36
N TRP A 221 15.68 -15.75 -15.40
CA TRP A 221 16.47 -14.52 -15.54
C TRP A 221 17.98 -14.76 -15.39
N ASP A 222 18.45 -16.03 -15.43
CA ASP A 222 19.86 -16.42 -15.35
C ASP A 222 20.56 -15.91 -14.08
N LEU A 223 19.90 -16.09 -12.92
CA LEU A 223 20.36 -15.62 -11.61
C LEU A 223 20.78 -16.76 -10.67
N GLN A 224 21.08 -17.95 -11.21
CA GLN A 224 21.59 -19.07 -10.42
C GLN A 224 22.95 -18.70 -9.81
N GLY A 225 23.15 -19.06 -8.54
CA GLY A 225 24.39 -18.75 -7.81
C GLY A 225 24.56 -17.27 -7.41
N LYS A 226 23.59 -16.40 -7.72
CA LYS A 226 23.64 -14.99 -7.34
C LYS A 226 22.90 -14.70 -6.03
N SER A 227 23.38 -13.74 -5.26
CA SER A 227 22.70 -13.17 -4.11
C SER A 227 21.74 -12.07 -4.58
N ILE A 228 20.44 -12.34 -4.53
CA ILE A 228 19.39 -11.48 -5.06
C ILE A 228 18.88 -10.52 -3.98
N PHE A 229 19.15 -9.23 -4.15
CA PHE A 229 18.62 -8.13 -3.38
C PHE A 229 17.42 -7.55 -4.15
N LEU A 230 16.21 -7.91 -3.74
CA LEU A 230 14.99 -7.66 -4.50
C LEU A 230 14.29 -6.38 -4.08
N PHE A 231 14.11 -5.44 -5.00
CA PHE A 231 13.09 -4.40 -4.92
C PHE A 231 11.95 -4.76 -5.88
N ALA A 232 10.72 -4.89 -5.37
CA ALA A 232 9.55 -5.14 -6.21
C ALA A 232 8.44 -4.12 -5.97
N GLY A 233 7.99 -3.45 -7.03
CA GLY A 233 6.91 -2.46 -6.97
C GLY A 233 7.03 -1.28 -7.91
N ILE A 234 6.26 -0.22 -7.63
CA ILE A 234 6.25 1.01 -8.43
C ILE A 234 7.58 1.75 -8.28
N MET A 235 8.19 2.12 -9.40
CA MET A 235 9.39 2.96 -9.47
C MET A 235 8.95 4.43 -9.59
N GLY A 236 8.59 5.03 -8.47
CA GLY A 236 8.11 6.41 -8.42
C GLY A 236 8.93 7.30 -7.48
N PRO A 237 8.69 8.64 -7.51
CA PRO A 237 9.46 9.62 -6.73
C PRO A 237 9.48 9.36 -5.22
N ALA A 238 8.42 8.73 -4.69
CA ALA A 238 8.34 8.40 -3.28
C ALA A 238 9.30 7.28 -2.83
N GLN A 239 9.88 6.54 -3.79
CA GLN A 239 10.78 5.42 -3.49
C GLN A 239 12.27 5.85 -3.39
N GLY A 240 12.67 6.93 -4.07
CA GLY A 240 14.05 7.42 -4.01
C GLY A 240 15.10 6.41 -4.48
N LEU A 241 14.81 5.66 -5.56
CA LEU A 241 15.65 4.55 -6.04
C LEU A 241 17.04 4.97 -6.47
N GLU A 242 17.31 6.25 -6.71
CA GLU A 242 18.63 6.77 -6.99
C GLU A 242 19.63 6.47 -5.87
N PHE A 243 19.14 6.41 -4.61
CA PHE A 243 19.97 6.04 -3.48
C PHE A 243 20.43 4.58 -3.59
N LEU A 244 19.52 3.68 -4.00
CA LEU A 244 19.85 2.28 -4.22
C LEU A 244 20.86 2.09 -5.34
N ILE A 245 20.77 2.87 -6.44
CA ILE A 245 21.74 2.81 -7.54
C ILE A 245 23.13 3.26 -7.08
N LYS A 246 23.22 4.26 -6.22
CA LYS A 246 24.51 4.68 -5.63
C LYS A 246 25.12 3.57 -4.77
N ILE A 247 24.32 2.88 -3.96
CA ILE A 247 24.79 1.73 -3.16
C ILE A 247 25.28 0.61 -4.09
N ALA A 248 24.51 0.28 -5.13
CA ALA A 248 24.89 -0.76 -6.08
C ALA A 248 26.21 -0.48 -6.76
N LYS A 249 26.52 0.81 -7.06
CA LYS A 249 27.82 1.23 -7.59
C LYS A 249 28.97 0.91 -6.62
N GLU A 250 28.81 1.23 -5.34
CA GLU A 250 29.87 1.08 -4.33
C GLU A 250 30.13 -0.40 -3.92
N VAL A 251 29.22 -1.31 -4.28
CA VAL A 251 29.39 -2.74 -4.07
C VAL A 251 29.50 -3.53 -5.38
N SER A 252 29.75 -2.87 -6.50
CA SER A 252 29.85 -3.50 -7.83
C SER A 252 31.05 -4.45 -7.97
N ASN A 253 32.02 -4.34 -7.07
CA ASN A 253 33.14 -5.26 -6.97
C ASN A 253 32.79 -6.64 -6.39
N ILE A 254 31.57 -6.83 -5.89
CA ILE A 254 31.05 -8.13 -5.40
C ILE A 254 30.18 -8.72 -6.52
N GLU A 255 30.78 -9.57 -7.36
CA GLU A 255 30.18 -10.08 -8.59
C GLU A 255 28.89 -10.88 -8.38
N ASP A 256 28.69 -11.46 -7.18
CA ASP A 256 27.53 -12.29 -6.88
C ASP A 256 26.31 -11.50 -6.41
N ILE A 257 26.47 -10.26 -5.99
CA ILE A 257 25.33 -9.41 -5.61
C ILE A 257 24.61 -8.90 -6.85
N ILE A 258 23.30 -9.16 -6.92
CA ILE A 258 22.41 -8.59 -7.94
C ILE A 258 21.30 -7.78 -7.27
N PHE A 259 21.22 -6.49 -7.59
CA PHE A 259 20.09 -5.64 -7.26
C PHE A 259 19.01 -5.84 -8.32
N LEU A 260 18.02 -6.65 -8.00
CA LEU A 260 16.92 -6.99 -8.91
C LEU A 260 15.74 -6.05 -8.67
N LEU A 261 15.49 -5.15 -9.61
CA LEU A 261 14.37 -4.19 -9.58
C LEU A 261 13.23 -4.71 -10.46
N VAL A 262 12.15 -5.16 -9.84
CA VAL A 262 10.99 -5.72 -10.55
C VAL A 262 9.83 -4.73 -10.47
N GLY A 263 9.47 -4.13 -11.59
CA GLY A 263 8.40 -3.14 -11.61
C GLY A 263 8.43 -2.19 -12.79
N ASP A 264 7.66 -1.11 -12.63
CA ASP A 264 7.57 -0.02 -13.60
C ASP A 264 7.18 1.28 -12.88
N GLY A 265 7.29 2.42 -13.55
CA GLY A 265 6.88 3.70 -13.00
C GLY A 265 7.56 4.90 -13.62
N MET A 266 7.20 6.08 -13.14
CA MET A 266 7.63 7.37 -13.72
C MET A 266 9.15 7.57 -13.68
N GLU A 267 9.86 6.94 -12.75
CA GLU A 267 11.30 7.08 -12.57
C GLU A 267 12.12 5.98 -13.25
N LYS A 268 11.47 4.98 -13.85
CA LYS A 268 12.17 3.84 -14.47
C LYS A 268 13.22 4.29 -15.48
N GLU A 269 12.86 5.17 -16.42
CA GLU A 269 13.78 5.66 -17.44
C GLU A 269 15.01 6.39 -16.84
N LYS A 270 14.77 7.14 -15.76
CA LYS A 270 15.86 7.81 -15.02
C LYS A 270 16.81 6.79 -14.40
N ILE A 271 16.28 5.76 -13.76
CA ILE A 271 17.05 4.67 -13.15
C ILE A 271 17.85 3.91 -14.22
N GLU A 272 17.23 3.57 -15.35
CA GLU A 272 17.93 2.96 -16.49
C GLU A 272 19.07 3.82 -17.03
N LYS A 273 18.88 5.15 -17.10
CA LYS A 273 19.96 6.09 -17.48
C LYS A 273 21.12 6.07 -16.47
N MET A 274 20.82 6.01 -15.17
CA MET A 274 21.88 5.94 -14.15
C MET A 274 22.64 4.62 -14.21
N ILE A 275 21.97 3.49 -14.41
CA ILE A 275 22.60 2.16 -14.57
C ILE A 275 23.60 2.20 -15.74
N ARG A 276 23.19 2.73 -16.91
CA ARG A 276 24.08 2.88 -18.07
C ARG A 276 25.22 3.84 -17.82
N HIS A 277 24.95 4.98 -17.15
CA HIS A 277 25.97 6.00 -16.87
C HIS A 277 27.09 5.47 -15.96
N TYR A 278 26.75 4.62 -15.00
CA TYR A 278 27.71 4.01 -14.07
C TYR A 278 28.22 2.65 -14.52
N ASP A 279 27.77 2.15 -15.67
CA ASP A 279 28.14 0.84 -16.24
C ASP A 279 27.91 -0.31 -15.24
N LEU A 280 26.72 -0.36 -14.62
CA LEU A 280 26.42 -1.31 -13.56
C LEU A 280 25.93 -2.64 -14.12
N SER A 281 26.75 -3.69 -14.03
CA SER A 281 26.37 -5.07 -14.36
C SER A 281 25.61 -5.79 -13.21
N ASN A 282 25.70 -5.25 -12.00
CA ASN A 282 25.06 -5.81 -10.80
C ASN A 282 23.64 -5.27 -10.53
N VAL A 283 23.04 -4.54 -11.49
CA VAL A 283 21.65 -4.04 -11.39
C VAL A 283 20.83 -4.53 -12.57
N MET A 284 19.72 -5.19 -12.29
CA MET A 284 18.82 -5.72 -13.32
C MET A 284 17.40 -5.19 -13.13
N ILE A 285 16.79 -4.66 -14.21
CA ILE A 285 15.39 -4.24 -14.20
C ILE A 285 14.55 -5.27 -14.96
N LYS A 286 13.45 -5.72 -14.34
CA LYS A 286 12.46 -6.63 -14.94
C LYS A 286 11.05 -6.03 -14.81
N PRO A 287 10.13 -6.38 -15.73
CA PRO A 287 8.75 -5.91 -15.66
C PRO A 287 8.01 -6.46 -14.45
N PHE A 288 6.85 -5.87 -14.12
CA PHE A 288 5.97 -6.41 -13.09
C PHE A 288 5.69 -7.91 -13.32
N VAL A 289 5.69 -8.65 -12.23
CA VAL A 289 5.12 -10.01 -12.19
C VAL A 289 3.67 -9.95 -11.72
N SER A 290 2.89 -11.00 -12.02
CA SER A 290 1.51 -11.08 -11.52
C SER A 290 1.48 -11.16 -10.00
N LYS A 291 0.34 -10.81 -9.38
CA LYS A 291 0.16 -10.97 -7.92
C LYS A 291 0.38 -12.42 -7.48
N ASP A 292 -0.08 -13.37 -8.30
CA ASP A 292 0.01 -14.80 -8.00
C ASP A 292 1.43 -15.35 -8.18
N ASP A 293 2.27 -14.66 -8.94
CA ASP A 293 3.68 -15.01 -9.15
C ASP A 293 4.62 -14.30 -8.16
N TYR A 294 4.17 -13.20 -7.56
CA TYR A 294 5.00 -12.43 -6.63
C TYR A 294 5.50 -13.24 -5.42
N PRO A 295 4.70 -14.14 -4.79
CA PRO A 295 5.20 -14.99 -3.71
C PRO A 295 6.39 -15.87 -4.13
N TYR A 296 6.38 -16.40 -5.36
CA TYR A 296 7.49 -17.19 -5.89
C TYR A 296 8.75 -16.34 -6.08
N LEU A 297 8.59 -15.13 -6.66
CA LEU A 297 9.69 -14.18 -6.80
C LEU A 297 10.29 -13.80 -5.45
N ALA A 298 9.43 -13.42 -4.49
CA ALA A 298 9.87 -13.01 -3.16
C ALA A 298 10.57 -14.14 -2.39
N LYS A 299 10.12 -15.38 -2.55
CA LYS A 299 10.76 -16.57 -1.95
C LYS A 299 12.13 -16.88 -2.55
N GLU A 300 12.36 -16.57 -3.82
CA GLU A 300 13.65 -16.80 -4.48
C GLU A 300 14.67 -15.67 -4.23
N ALA A 301 14.25 -14.51 -3.73
CA ALA A 301 15.16 -13.49 -3.28
C ALA A 301 15.91 -13.91 -2.02
N ASP A 302 17.11 -13.38 -1.81
CA ASP A 302 17.89 -13.58 -0.59
C ASP A 302 17.60 -12.47 0.41
N VAL A 303 17.43 -11.24 -0.07
CA VAL A 303 17.16 -10.04 0.73
C VAL A 303 16.07 -9.20 0.08
N GLY A 304 15.08 -8.78 0.85
CA GLY A 304 14.08 -7.81 0.42
C GLY A 304 14.56 -6.37 0.62
N LEU A 305 14.44 -5.54 -0.41
CA LEU A 305 14.81 -4.13 -0.38
C LEU A 305 13.58 -3.22 -0.26
N VAL A 306 13.63 -2.31 0.68
CA VAL A 306 12.65 -1.24 0.84
C VAL A 306 13.36 0.10 0.72
N CYS A 307 12.89 0.96 -0.17
CA CYS A 307 13.46 2.29 -0.35
C CYS A 307 12.35 3.33 -0.24
N LEU A 308 12.62 4.42 0.47
CA LEU A 308 11.79 5.61 0.56
C LEU A 308 12.63 6.85 0.26
N SER A 309 12.02 7.83 -0.37
CA SER A 309 12.65 9.13 -0.60
C SER A 309 12.79 9.90 0.71
N SER A 310 13.92 10.60 0.92
CA SER A 310 14.11 11.54 2.04
C SER A 310 13.11 12.72 2.02
N LYS A 311 12.44 12.93 0.89
CA LYS A 311 11.40 13.96 0.75
C LYS A 311 10.08 13.59 1.46
N ASN A 312 9.85 12.32 1.77
CA ASN A 312 8.71 11.91 2.57
C ASN A 312 8.86 12.43 4.00
N LYS A 313 7.83 13.11 4.52
CA LYS A 313 7.82 13.68 5.87
C LYS A 313 6.69 13.13 6.75
N THR A 314 5.89 12.24 6.20
CA THR A 314 4.82 11.56 6.94
C THR A 314 5.28 10.17 7.35
N ALA A 315 4.97 9.80 8.59
CA ALA A 315 5.29 8.48 9.13
C ALA A 315 4.35 7.42 8.53
N PHE A 316 4.91 6.31 8.09
CA PHE A 316 4.16 5.12 7.65
C PHE A 316 5.06 3.89 7.59
N VAL A 317 4.45 2.72 7.62
CA VAL A 317 5.13 1.45 7.36
C VAL A 317 5.05 1.14 5.87
N PRO A 318 6.18 1.02 5.16
CA PRO A 318 6.16 0.67 3.75
C PRO A 318 5.55 -0.71 3.50
N GLY A 319 4.55 -0.81 2.63
CA GLY A 319 3.84 -2.07 2.39
C GLY A 319 4.70 -3.24 1.89
N LYS A 320 5.88 -2.95 1.30
CA LYS A 320 6.83 -3.98 0.87
C LYS A 320 7.40 -4.79 2.04
N VAL A 321 7.51 -4.18 3.22
CA VAL A 321 7.95 -4.84 4.46
C VAL A 321 7.09 -6.08 4.72
N LEU A 322 5.76 -5.94 4.62
CA LEU A 322 4.83 -7.04 4.86
C LEU A 322 5.03 -8.20 3.87
N GLY A 323 5.25 -7.88 2.60
CA GLY A 323 5.48 -8.89 1.55
C GLY A 323 6.75 -9.72 1.79
N TYR A 324 7.85 -9.07 2.19
CA TYR A 324 9.09 -9.76 2.50
C TYR A 324 9.01 -10.55 3.81
N MET A 325 8.33 -10.02 4.83
CA MET A 325 8.03 -10.77 6.06
C MET A 325 7.22 -12.03 5.75
N ALA A 326 6.17 -11.93 4.92
CA ALA A 326 5.36 -13.07 4.49
C ALA A 326 6.17 -14.11 3.71
N ALA A 327 7.15 -13.66 2.93
CA ALA A 327 8.08 -14.52 2.21
C ALA A 327 9.19 -15.11 3.10
N SER A 328 9.25 -14.79 4.41
CA SER A 328 10.34 -15.16 5.33
C SER A 328 11.70 -14.68 4.80
N LYS A 329 11.77 -13.43 4.32
CA LYS A 329 13.02 -12.86 3.81
C LYS A 329 13.54 -11.76 4.74
N PRO A 330 14.86 -11.72 4.98
CA PRO A 330 15.47 -10.60 5.66
C PRO A 330 15.28 -9.31 4.86
N ILE A 331 15.23 -8.18 5.55
CA ILE A 331 14.90 -6.89 4.95
C ILE A 331 16.06 -5.91 5.16
N ILE A 332 16.48 -5.24 4.09
CA ILE A 332 17.21 -3.98 4.21
C ILE A 332 16.27 -2.85 3.78
N ALA A 333 16.07 -1.89 4.68
CA ALA A 333 15.22 -0.76 4.41
C ALA A 333 16.00 0.56 4.49
N PHE A 334 15.99 1.31 3.39
CA PHE A 334 16.52 2.66 3.31
C PHE A 334 15.36 3.63 3.45
N LEU A 335 15.25 4.28 4.62
CA LEU A 335 14.05 4.98 5.05
C LEU A 335 14.31 6.45 5.33
N ASN A 336 13.30 7.30 5.09
CA ASN A 336 13.27 8.65 5.64
C ASN A 336 13.13 8.59 7.17
N GLN A 337 13.61 9.62 7.84
CA GLN A 337 13.72 9.64 9.32
C GLN A 337 12.38 9.43 10.03
N GLU A 338 11.28 9.86 9.42
CA GLU A 338 9.93 9.81 10.01
C GLU A 338 9.26 8.45 9.85
N SER A 339 9.85 7.51 9.09
CA SER A 339 9.22 6.22 8.78
C SER A 339 9.11 5.29 10.01
N ASP A 340 7.93 4.77 10.26
CA ASP A 340 7.69 3.71 11.26
C ASP A 340 8.31 2.35 10.87
N GLY A 341 8.85 2.25 9.67
CA GLY A 341 9.58 1.06 9.23
C GLY A 341 10.81 0.75 10.09
N PHE A 342 11.44 1.78 10.70
CA PHE A 342 12.55 1.56 11.64
C PHE A 342 12.10 0.72 12.84
N GLU A 343 11.02 1.15 13.51
CA GLU A 343 10.46 0.48 14.68
C GLU A 343 10.04 -0.97 14.35
N VAL A 344 9.29 -1.13 13.25
CA VAL A 344 8.80 -2.45 12.82
C VAL A 344 9.94 -3.43 12.52
N ILE A 345 10.98 -3.00 11.81
CA ILE A 345 12.12 -3.87 11.47
C ILE A 345 12.92 -4.23 12.72
N GLN A 346 13.10 -3.27 13.64
CA GLN A 346 13.80 -3.49 14.89
C GLN A 346 13.04 -4.43 15.84
N GLU A 347 11.74 -4.20 16.04
CA GLU A 347 10.89 -5.06 16.87
C GLU A 347 10.79 -6.48 16.32
N ALA A 348 10.61 -6.60 14.99
CA ALA A 348 10.54 -7.89 14.33
C ALA A 348 11.89 -8.61 14.28
N LYS A 349 13.02 -7.93 14.52
CA LYS A 349 14.39 -8.47 14.34
C LYS A 349 14.56 -9.16 12.99
N CYS A 350 14.02 -8.55 11.92
CA CYS A 350 13.92 -9.18 10.60
C CYS A 350 14.89 -8.59 9.57
N GLY A 351 15.85 -7.78 10.00
CA GLY A 351 16.81 -7.15 9.09
C GLY A 351 17.37 -5.82 9.62
N TYR A 352 17.70 -4.95 8.69
CA TYR A 352 18.36 -3.69 8.99
C TYR A 352 17.61 -2.51 8.38
N ALA A 353 17.47 -1.43 9.15
CA ALA A 353 16.92 -0.16 8.66
C ALA A 353 17.99 0.93 8.76
N VAL A 354 18.18 1.69 7.68
CA VAL A 354 19.18 2.73 7.53
C VAL A 354 18.53 4.00 7.02
N LYS A 355 18.96 5.15 7.50
CA LYS A 355 18.50 6.45 6.95
C LYS A 355 18.97 6.60 5.51
N VAL A 356 18.06 7.00 4.63
CA VAL A 356 18.34 7.16 3.18
C VAL A 356 19.44 8.20 2.86
N GLU A 357 19.87 8.99 3.82
CA GLU A 357 20.94 9.98 3.67
C GLU A 357 22.32 9.43 4.08
N ASP A 358 22.34 8.28 4.76
CA ASP A 358 23.57 7.65 5.30
C ASP A 358 24.07 6.56 4.33
N ILE A 359 24.83 6.99 3.31
CA ILE A 359 25.33 6.09 2.27
C ILE A 359 26.36 5.10 2.81
N ASP A 360 27.23 5.53 3.71
CA ASP A 360 28.30 4.70 4.24
C ASP A 360 27.72 3.56 5.07
N LYS A 361 26.75 3.87 5.94
CA LYS A 361 26.04 2.86 6.71
C LYS A 361 25.22 1.91 5.83
N ALA A 362 24.63 2.43 4.76
CA ALA A 362 23.88 1.60 3.80
C ALA A 362 24.80 0.58 3.10
N ILE A 363 26.00 0.99 2.68
CA ILE A 363 27.01 0.11 2.08
C ILE A 363 27.49 -0.93 3.10
N GLU A 364 27.80 -0.48 4.33
CA GLU A 364 28.20 -1.38 5.42
C GLU A 364 27.15 -2.48 5.65
N VAL A 365 25.87 -2.11 5.72
CA VAL A 365 24.78 -3.05 5.95
C VAL A 365 24.59 -4.03 4.80
N VAL A 366 24.72 -3.59 3.54
CA VAL A 366 24.66 -4.49 2.38
C VAL A 366 25.80 -5.51 2.42
N ARG A 367 27.05 -5.07 2.68
CA ARG A 367 28.20 -5.96 2.83
C ARG A 367 28.05 -6.92 4.02
N LYS A 368 27.53 -6.42 5.14
CA LYS A 368 27.29 -7.20 6.34
C LYS A 368 26.31 -8.34 6.08
N ILE A 369 25.14 -8.04 5.52
CA ILE A 369 24.11 -9.07 5.29
C ILE A 369 24.54 -10.09 4.24
N TYR A 370 25.34 -9.69 3.25
CA TYR A 370 25.93 -10.59 2.27
C TYR A 370 26.90 -11.57 2.92
N ASN A 371 27.71 -11.13 3.89
CA ASN A 371 28.68 -11.97 4.60
C ASN A 371 28.09 -12.82 5.73
N GLU A 372 26.86 -12.51 6.16
CA GLU A 372 26.14 -13.20 7.27
C GLU A 372 25.07 -14.17 6.73
N GLU A 373 25.39 -14.96 5.70
CA GLU A 373 24.45 -15.87 5.03
C GLU A 373 23.72 -16.79 6.03
N ASP A 374 24.41 -17.29 7.04
CA ASP A 374 23.83 -18.14 8.10
C ASP A 374 22.67 -17.46 8.88
N LYS A 375 22.66 -16.14 8.97
CA LYS A 375 21.63 -15.38 9.68
C LYS A 375 20.40 -15.05 8.84
N LEU A 376 20.48 -15.18 7.51
CA LEU A 376 19.37 -14.78 6.62
C LEU A 376 18.08 -15.53 6.96
N LYS A 377 18.21 -16.83 7.27
CA LYS A 377 17.06 -17.65 7.66
C LYS A 377 16.44 -17.18 8.96
N GLU A 378 17.24 -16.92 9.99
CA GLU A 378 16.77 -16.44 11.30
C GLU A 378 16.03 -15.10 11.16
N LEU A 379 16.63 -14.13 10.46
CA LEU A 379 16.01 -12.82 10.22
C LEU A 379 14.68 -12.95 9.46
N GLY A 380 14.64 -13.81 8.44
CA GLY A 380 13.43 -14.08 7.67
C GLY A 380 12.33 -14.74 8.51
N ASP A 381 12.67 -15.74 9.32
CA ASP A 381 11.73 -16.45 10.20
C ASP A 381 11.16 -15.51 11.28
N ASN A 382 11.99 -14.60 11.82
CA ASN A 382 11.56 -13.57 12.76
C ASN A 382 10.55 -12.63 12.11
N GLY A 383 10.80 -12.16 10.88
CA GLY A 383 9.87 -11.35 10.11
C GLY A 383 8.53 -12.04 9.88
N PHE A 384 8.55 -13.32 9.50
CA PHE A 384 7.34 -14.11 9.31
C PHE A 384 6.51 -14.25 10.60
N LYS A 385 7.15 -14.56 11.73
CA LYS A 385 6.49 -14.66 13.05
C LYS A 385 5.86 -13.33 13.45
N TYR A 386 6.57 -12.22 13.20
CA TYR A 386 6.04 -10.90 13.51
C TYR A 386 4.82 -10.57 12.63
N ALA A 387 4.87 -10.87 11.33
CA ALA A 387 3.74 -10.67 10.43
C ALA A 387 2.52 -11.52 10.83
N LEU A 388 2.73 -12.78 11.22
CA LEU A 388 1.67 -13.68 11.69
C LEU A 388 0.93 -13.10 12.90
N ASN A 389 1.66 -12.50 13.84
CA ASN A 389 1.11 -11.99 15.08
C ASN A 389 0.52 -10.57 14.98
N ASN A 390 0.95 -9.78 13.98
CA ASN A 390 0.62 -8.34 13.92
C ASN A 390 -0.09 -7.92 12.64
N PHE A 391 0.12 -8.62 11.51
CA PHE A 391 -0.27 -8.16 10.18
C PHE A 391 -1.19 -9.14 9.43
N THR A 392 -1.81 -10.10 10.09
CA THR A 392 -2.86 -10.91 9.45
C THR A 392 -4.20 -10.19 9.46
N ILE A 393 -5.06 -10.52 8.50
CA ILE A 393 -6.41 -9.95 8.41
C ILE A 393 -7.21 -10.18 9.70
N ASP A 394 -7.07 -11.36 10.33
CA ASP A 394 -7.79 -11.70 11.55
C ASP A 394 -7.38 -10.83 12.73
N VAL A 395 -6.08 -10.54 12.89
CA VAL A 395 -5.56 -9.62 13.91
C VAL A 395 -6.14 -8.21 13.70
N CYS A 396 -6.16 -7.74 12.46
CA CYS A 396 -6.69 -6.41 12.13
C CYS A 396 -8.22 -6.34 12.33
N LEU A 397 -8.96 -7.36 11.92
CA LEU A 397 -10.40 -7.42 12.13
C LEU A 397 -10.78 -7.50 13.62
N ASN A 398 -10.02 -8.22 14.44
CA ASN A 398 -10.22 -8.26 15.88
C ASN A 398 -10.10 -6.88 16.53
N LYS A 399 -9.16 -6.05 16.04
CA LYS A 399 -9.02 -4.65 16.47
C LYS A 399 -10.18 -3.79 15.98
N LEU A 400 -10.57 -3.94 14.71
CA LEU A 400 -11.60 -3.12 14.09
C LEU A 400 -12.99 -3.40 14.70
N GLU A 401 -13.36 -4.66 14.92
CA GLU A 401 -14.69 -5.02 15.43
C GLU A 401 -14.94 -4.59 16.88
N LYS A 402 -13.90 -4.44 17.69
CA LYS A 402 -14.02 -3.84 19.04
C LYS A 402 -14.55 -2.40 19.01
N LEU A 403 -14.57 -1.80 17.84
CA LEU A 403 -14.96 -0.40 17.63
C LEU A 403 -16.34 -0.24 17.00
N PHE A 404 -17.05 -1.35 16.71
CA PHE A 404 -18.38 -1.38 16.04
C PHE A 404 -19.57 -1.05 16.94
#